data_782a55dcf09b3d20de5bab7c156fc7e7
#
_entry.id   782a55dcf09b3d20de5bab7c156fc7e7
#
_cell.length_a   1.000
_cell.length_b   1.000
_cell.length_c   1.000
_cell.angle_alpha   90.00
_cell.angle_beta   90.00
_cell.angle_gamma   90.00
#
_symmetry.space_group_name_H-M   'P 1'
#
loop_
_entity.id
_entity.type
_entity.pdbx_description
1 polymer ?
#
loop_
_entity_poly.entity_id
_entity_poly.type
_entity_poly.pdbx_seq_one_letter_code
_entity_poly.pdbx_strand_id
1 'polypeptide(L)'
;MRKLIILLLALSFLIMWGVLLAFSKEGVDMGYLITTVIFSALPLIFIILIWKEQSIIEKFPALIFFTRRDEVDESLWNSLVHGFFDILGITGVLISAYLIVVQYTAFDYIRRRDVPNPEFFITFAVITPMVIFAIFLYMMYRLASRVEDSNGS
;
A
#
# COMPACT_ATOMS: atom_id res chain seq x y z
N MET A 1 15.34 5.66 -2.12
CA MET A 1 13.87 5.66 -1.92
C MET A 1 13.32 4.24 -1.72
N ARG A 2 13.60 3.28 -2.60
CA ARG A 2 13.09 1.90 -2.53
C ARG A 2 13.39 1.16 -1.21
N LYS A 3 14.61 1.27 -0.70
CA LYS A 3 14.98 0.68 0.61
C LYS A 3 14.13 1.25 1.75
N LEU A 4 13.80 2.53 1.70
CA LEU A 4 12.94 3.18 2.69
C LEU A 4 11.51 2.65 2.60
N ILE A 5 10.97 2.46 1.38
CA ILE A 5 9.63 1.90 1.16
C ILE A 5 9.55 0.49 1.76
N ILE A 6 10.52 -0.37 1.46
CA ILE A 6 10.57 -1.74 2.00
C ILE A 6 10.68 -1.72 3.53
N LEU A 7 11.51 -0.84 4.08
CA LEU A 7 11.65 -0.68 5.54
C LEU A 7 10.33 -0.25 6.18
N LEU A 8 9.62 0.72 5.60
CA LEU A 8 8.33 1.18 6.12
C LEU A 8 7.24 0.10 6.04
N LEU A 9 7.22 -0.69 4.95
CA LEU A 9 6.31 -1.83 4.83
C LEU A 9 6.62 -2.92 5.87
N ALA A 10 7.89 -3.25 6.08
CA ALA A 10 8.31 -4.20 7.12
C ALA A 10 7.97 -3.69 8.52
N LEU A 11 8.18 -2.40 8.78
CA LEU A 11 7.80 -1.78 10.05
C LEU A 11 6.28 -1.82 10.26
N SER A 12 5.49 -1.54 9.23
CA SER A 12 4.02 -1.63 9.29
C SER A 12 3.56 -3.05 9.66
N PHE A 13 4.18 -4.07 9.07
CA PHE A 13 3.93 -5.48 9.43
C PHE A 13 4.20 -5.73 10.91
N LEU A 14 5.36 -5.30 11.42
CA LEU A 14 5.72 -5.49 12.84
C LEU A 14 4.78 -4.72 13.78
N ILE A 15 4.36 -3.52 13.41
CA ILE A 15 3.42 -2.71 14.21
C ILE A 15 2.06 -3.42 14.30
N MET A 16 1.54 -3.99 13.22
CA MET A 16 0.26 -4.72 13.24
C MET A 16 0.30 -5.90 14.21
N TRP A 17 1.40 -6.65 14.24
CA TRP A 17 1.60 -7.73 15.22
C TRP A 17 1.82 -7.20 16.64
N GLY A 18 2.49 -6.06 16.78
CA GLY A 18 2.62 -5.37 18.08
C GLY A 18 1.27 -4.93 18.65
N VAL A 19 0.36 -4.42 17.80
CA VAL A 19 -1.02 -4.08 18.19
C VAL A 19 -1.76 -5.34 18.70
N LEU A 20 -1.67 -6.45 17.96
CA LEU A 20 -2.26 -7.71 18.42
C LEU A 20 -1.74 -8.11 19.81
N LEU A 21 -0.43 -8.08 20.02
CA LEU A 21 0.18 -8.43 21.31
C LEU A 21 -0.28 -7.51 22.44
N ALA A 22 -0.43 -6.21 22.16
CA ALA A 22 -0.89 -5.23 23.15
C ALA A 22 -2.33 -5.49 23.60
N PHE A 23 -3.22 -5.92 22.69
CA PHE A 23 -4.61 -6.25 23.01
C PHE A 23 -4.81 -7.68 23.52
N SER A 24 -3.86 -8.58 23.31
CA SER A 24 -3.93 -10.01 23.72
C SER A 24 -3.60 -10.24 25.19
N LYS A 25 -3.23 -9.21 25.94
CA LYS A 25 -2.88 -9.37 27.38
C LYS A 25 -4.05 -9.87 28.26
N GLU A 26 -5.27 -9.64 27.81
CA GLU A 26 -6.50 -10.07 28.51
C GLU A 26 -7.11 -11.35 27.91
N GLY A 27 -6.40 -11.99 26.97
CA GLY A 27 -6.84 -13.17 26.22
C GLY A 27 -6.83 -12.93 24.72
N VAL A 28 -6.51 -13.96 23.95
CA VAL A 28 -6.49 -13.89 22.49
C VAL A 28 -7.92 -14.10 21.97
N ASP A 29 -8.53 -13.03 21.46
CA ASP A 29 -9.74 -13.15 20.66
C ASP A 29 -9.35 -13.62 19.25
N MET A 30 -10.03 -14.65 18.76
CA MET A 30 -9.81 -15.17 17.41
C MET A 30 -10.04 -14.10 16.34
N GLY A 31 -10.97 -13.16 16.57
CA GLY A 31 -11.22 -12.01 15.68
C GLY A 31 -10.00 -11.11 15.56
N TYR A 32 -9.28 -10.84 16.66
CA TYR A 32 -8.02 -10.06 16.60
C TYR A 32 -6.96 -10.76 15.78
N LEU A 33 -6.80 -12.06 15.97
CA LEU A 33 -5.80 -12.84 15.24
C LEU A 33 -6.11 -12.86 13.74
N ILE A 34 -7.33 -13.18 13.35
CA ILE A 34 -7.76 -13.23 11.94
C ILE A 34 -7.56 -11.86 11.26
N THR A 35 -8.01 -10.79 11.90
CA THR A 35 -7.85 -9.43 11.38
C THR A 35 -6.38 -9.08 11.19
N THR A 36 -5.53 -9.41 12.18
CA THR A 36 -4.09 -9.14 12.09
C THR A 36 -3.43 -9.91 10.96
N VAL A 37 -3.77 -11.20 10.81
CA VAL A 37 -3.23 -12.04 9.71
C VAL A 37 -3.61 -11.46 8.35
N ILE A 38 -4.88 -11.09 8.16
CA ILE A 38 -5.36 -10.54 6.89
C ILE A 38 -4.68 -9.19 6.59
N PHE A 39 -4.65 -8.27 7.56
CA PHE A 39 -4.08 -6.94 7.35
C PHE A 39 -2.57 -6.97 7.16
N SER A 40 -1.85 -7.80 7.92
CA SER A 40 -0.39 -7.92 7.82
C SER A 40 0.09 -8.64 6.55
N ALA A 41 -0.77 -9.39 5.87
CA ALA A 41 -0.46 -9.96 4.56
C ALA A 41 -0.23 -8.87 3.49
N LEU A 42 -0.91 -7.73 3.62
CA LEU A 42 -0.87 -6.66 2.62
C LEU A 42 0.53 -6.03 2.47
N PRO A 43 1.21 -5.54 3.52
CA PRO A 43 2.57 -5.03 3.37
C PRO A 43 3.56 -6.08 2.84
N LEU A 44 3.38 -7.37 3.18
CA LEU A 44 4.21 -8.45 2.61
C LEU A 44 3.99 -8.61 1.11
N ILE A 45 2.73 -8.53 0.64
CA ILE A 45 2.40 -8.58 -0.78
C ILE A 45 3.12 -7.45 -1.53
N PHE A 46 3.08 -6.21 -1.02
CA PHE A 46 3.78 -5.09 -1.65
C PHE A 46 5.31 -5.26 -1.67
N ILE A 47 5.91 -5.80 -0.61
CA ILE A 47 7.35 -6.13 -0.60
C ILE A 47 7.68 -7.14 -1.70
N ILE A 48 6.87 -8.20 -1.84
CA ILE A 48 7.07 -9.24 -2.87
C ILE A 48 6.89 -8.65 -4.28
N LEU A 49 5.91 -7.79 -4.49
CA LEU A 49 5.68 -7.11 -5.77
C LEU A 49 6.89 -6.28 -6.18
N ILE A 50 7.44 -5.47 -5.26
CA ILE A 50 8.63 -4.67 -5.51
C ILE A 50 9.83 -5.54 -5.81
N TRP A 51 10.00 -6.63 -5.07
CA TRP A 51 11.16 -7.52 -5.23
C TRP A 51 11.11 -8.30 -6.54
N LYS A 52 9.91 -8.68 -6.99
CA LYS A 52 9.70 -9.47 -8.21
C LYS A 52 9.27 -8.64 -9.43
N GLU A 53 9.49 -7.33 -9.43
CA GLU A 53 9.02 -6.41 -10.47
C GLU A 53 9.36 -6.87 -11.90
N GLN A 54 10.60 -7.28 -12.16
CA GLN A 54 11.03 -7.71 -13.50
C GLN A 54 10.28 -8.96 -13.95
N SER A 55 10.16 -9.95 -13.08
CA SER A 55 9.43 -11.18 -13.39
C SER A 55 7.93 -10.94 -13.62
N ILE A 56 7.35 -9.96 -12.91
CA ILE A 56 5.95 -9.61 -13.05
C ILE A 56 5.71 -8.87 -14.36
N ILE A 57 6.56 -7.88 -14.69
CA ILE A 57 6.39 -7.09 -15.90
C ILE A 57 6.66 -7.87 -17.18
N GLU A 58 7.57 -8.84 -17.14
CA GLU A 58 7.81 -9.76 -18.25
C GLU A 58 6.58 -10.62 -18.58
N LYS A 59 5.83 -11.03 -17.56
CA LYS A 59 4.60 -11.81 -17.72
C LYS A 59 3.38 -10.95 -18.06
N PHE A 60 3.33 -9.74 -17.50
CA PHE A 60 2.20 -8.83 -17.58
C PHE A 60 2.64 -7.40 -17.99
N PRO A 61 3.19 -7.22 -19.20
CA PRO A 61 3.66 -5.89 -19.65
C PRO A 61 2.53 -4.87 -19.75
N ALA A 62 1.28 -5.30 -19.90
CA ALA A 62 0.10 -4.45 -19.93
C ALA A 62 -0.22 -3.76 -18.58
N LEU A 63 0.49 -4.07 -17.50
CA LEU A 63 0.40 -3.30 -16.24
C LEU A 63 0.86 -1.86 -16.42
N ILE A 64 1.78 -1.60 -17.34
CA ILE A 64 2.13 -0.25 -17.80
C ILE A 64 1.15 0.13 -18.91
N PHE A 65 -0.06 0.52 -18.54
CA PHE A 65 -1.20 0.67 -19.44
C PHE A 65 -1.16 1.95 -20.31
N PHE A 66 -0.29 2.91 -20.00
CA PHE A 66 -0.21 4.20 -20.69
C PHE A 66 0.85 4.22 -21.81
N THR A 67 1.62 3.17 -21.99
CA THR A 67 2.55 2.98 -23.12
C THR A 67 2.88 1.53 -23.33
N ARG A 68 3.44 1.20 -24.51
CA ARG A 68 3.92 -0.15 -24.84
C ARG A 68 5.44 -0.18 -24.84
N ARG A 69 6.01 -1.35 -24.60
CA ARG A 69 7.46 -1.54 -24.58
C ARG A 69 8.14 -1.18 -25.93
N ASP A 70 7.46 -1.46 -27.04
CA ASP A 70 7.93 -1.18 -28.41
C ASP A 70 7.83 0.29 -28.83
N GLU A 71 7.10 1.11 -28.06
CA GLU A 71 6.90 2.54 -28.32
C GLU A 71 7.96 3.43 -27.66
N VAL A 72 8.78 2.87 -26.75
CA VAL A 72 9.77 3.61 -25.97
C VAL A 72 11.12 2.89 -25.99
N ASP A 73 12.20 3.61 -25.76
CA ASP A 73 13.51 3.01 -25.64
C ASP A 73 13.62 2.18 -24.34
N GLU A 74 14.58 1.26 -24.31
CA GLU A 74 14.75 0.32 -23.19
C GLU A 74 15.07 1.06 -21.88
N SER A 75 15.81 2.15 -21.92
CA SER A 75 16.14 2.97 -20.75
C SER A 75 14.90 3.60 -20.15
N LEU A 76 14.04 4.19 -20.97
CA LEU A 76 12.78 4.78 -20.53
C LEU A 76 11.83 3.70 -20.01
N TRP A 77 11.73 2.56 -20.71
CA TRP A 77 10.92 1.44 -20.24
C TRP A 77 11.30 0.97 -18.84
N ASN A 78 12.58 0.73 -18.59
CA ASN A 78 13.07 0.33 -17.28
C ASN A 78 12.80 1.39 -16.20
N SER A 79 12.92 2.67 -16.54
CA SER A 79 12.57 3.77 -15.63
C SER A 79 11.08 3.82 -15.30
N LEU A 80 10.20 3.54 -16.27
CA LEU A 80 8.76 3.49 -16.08
C LEU A 80 8.34 2.31 -15.20
N VAL A 81 8.92 1.13 -15.45
CA VAL A 81 8.69 -0.07 -14.62
C VAL A 81 9.11 0.21 -13.18
N HIS A 82 10.30 0.73 -12.98
CA HIS A 82 10.80 1.07 -11.64
C HIS A 82 9.89 2.10 -10.94
N GLY A 83 9.50 3.16 -11.64
CA GLY A 83 8.60 4.18 -11.12
C GLY A 83 7.23 3.63 -10.77
N PHE A 84 6.67 2.73 -11.58
CA PHE A 84 5.39 2.10 -11.31
C PHE A 84 5.41 1.27 -10.02
N PHE A 85 6.43 0.42 -9.84
CA PHE A 85 6.55 -0.38 -8.62
C PHE A 85 6.90 0.45 -7.38
N ASP A 86 7.62 1.56 -7.53
CA ASP A 86 7.82 2.52 -6.44
C ASP A 86 6.52 3.20 -6.02
N ILE A 87 5.65 3.55 -6.98
CA ILE A 87 4.31 4.10 -6.71
C ILE A 87 3.44 3.06 -5.99
N LEU A 88 3.45 1.80 -6.42
CA LEU A 88 2.76 0.73 -5.72
C LEU A 88 3.28 0.58 -4.29
N GLY A 89 4.58 0.66 -4.09
CA GLY A 89 5.20 0.58 -2.76
C GLY A 89 4.78 1.72 -1.85
N ILE A 90 4.79 2.96 -2.33
CA ILE A 90 4.34 4.15 -1.58
C ILE A 90 2.84 4.01 -1.22
N THR A 91 2.02 3.59 -2.19
CA THR A 91 0.60 3.32 -1.96
C THR A 91 0.41 2.23 -0.91
N GLY A 92 1.23 1.17 -0.97
CA GLY A 92 1.24 0.10 0.03
C GLY A 92 1.56 0.59 1.44
N VAL A 93 2.52 1.52 1.59
CA VAL A 93 2.83 2.16 2.88
C VAL A 93 1.64 2.96 3.39
N LEU A 94 1.00 3.76 2.56
CA LEU A 94 -0.17 4.56 2.95
C LEU A 94 -1.35 3.68 3.37
N ILE A 95 -1.64 2.62 2.61
CA ILE A 95 -2.69 1.67 2.95
C ILE A 95 -2.37 0.92 4.25
N SER A 96 -1.11 0.51 4.44
CA SER A 96 -0.68 -0.18 5.66
C SER A 96 -0.82 0.72 6.89
N ALA A 97 -0.45 1.99 6.80
CA ALA A 97 -0.64 2.97 7.86
C ALA A 97 -2.13 3.16 8.19
N TYR A 98 -2.97 3.27 7.18
CA TYR A 98 -4.43 3.32 7.34
C TYR A 98 -4.97 2.07 8.05
N LEU A 99 -4.55 0.87 7.63
CA LEU A 99 -4.99 -0.38 8.23
C LEU A 99 -4.54 -0.54 9.70
N ILE A 100 -3.36 -0.01 10.08
CA ILE A 100 -2.93 0.02 11.48
C ILE A 100 -3.92 0.82 12.33
N VAL A 101 -4.35 1.99 11.86
CA VAL A 101 -5.32 2.83 12.57
C VAL A 101 -6.68 2.12 12.67
N VAL A 102 -7.14 1.51 11.57
CA VAL A 102 -8.39 0.74 11.55
C VAL A 102 -8.32 -0.45 12.50
N GLN A 103 -7.22 -1.20 12.48
CA GLN A 103 -7.00 -2.34 13.39
C GLN A 103 -7.05 -1.92 14.85
N TYR A 104 -6.30 -0.90 15.21
CA TYR A 104 -6.29 -0.37 16.58
C TYR A 104 -7.69 0.07 17.04
N THR A 105 -8.38 0.83 16.22
CA THR A 105 -9.73 1.34 16.54
C THR A 105 -10.74 0.20 16.65
N ALA A 106 -10.68 -0.79 15.75
CA ALA A 106 -11.55 -1.95 15.80
C ALA A 106 -11.31 -2.79 17.06
N PHE A 107 -10.06 -2.99 17.45
CA PHE A 107 -9.71 -3.72 18.66
C PHE A 107 -10.13 -2.98 19.92
N ASP A 108 -9.93 -1.67 19.96
CA ASP A 108 -10.37 -0.84 21.09
C ASP A 108 -11.91 -0.83 21.22
N TYR A 109 -12.63 -0.81 20.10
CA TYR A 109 -14.09 -0.94 20.08
C TYR A 109 -14.55 -2.30 20.63
N ILE A 110 -13.97 -3.41 20.20
CA ILE A 110 -14.33 -4.75 20.68
C ILE A 110 -14.09 -4.87 22.20
N ARG A 111 -12.99 -4.26 22.68
CA ARG A 111 -12.62 -4.24 24.09
C ARG A 111 -13.58 -3.42 24.95
N ARG A 112 -13.92 -2.20 24.51
CA ARG A 112 -14.73 -1.23 25.29
C ARG A 112 -16.20 -1.34 25.01
N ARG A 113 -16.62 -1.96 23.93
CA ARG A 113 -17.98 -1.98 23.37
C ARG A 113 -18.58 -0.59 23.13
N ASP A 114 -17.73 0.39 22.94
CA ASP A 114 -18.10 1.78 22.67
C ASP A 114 -17.21 2.35 21.57
N VAL A 115 -17.82 3.06 20.61
CA VAL A 115 -17.08 3.77 19.56
C VAL A 115 -16.89 5.22 20.00
N PRO A 116 -15.68 5.61 20.42
CA PRO A 116 -15.45 7.01 20.70
C PRO A 116 -15.57 7.80 19.37
N ASN A 117 -16.57 8.69 19.29
CA ASN A 117 -16.83 9.52 18.13
C ASN A 117 -17.07 8.73 16.82
N PRO A 118 -18.24 8.06 16.67
CA PRO A 118 -18.53 7.24 15.49
C PRO A 118 -18.52 8.03 14.18
N GLU A 119 -18.91 9.32 14.21
CA GLU A 119 -18.88 10.18 13.02
C GLU A 119 -17.47 10.42 12.51
N PHE A 120 -16.52 10.66 13.39
CA PHE A 120 -15.12 10.81 13.03
C PHE A 120 -14.58 9.51 12.43
N PHE A 121 -14.90 8.36 13.03
CA PHE A 121 -14.42 7.07 12.54
C PHE A 121 -15.00 6.75 11.15
N ILE A 122 -16.29 6.97 10.93
CA ILE A 122 -16.93 6.76 9.62
C ILE A 122 -16.31 7.70 8.58
N THR A 123 -16.15 8.98 8.91
CA THR A 123 -15.53 9.97 8.03
C THR A 123 -14.10 9.57 7.67
N PHE A 124 -13.29 9.18 8.65
CA PHE A 124 -11.94 8.70 8.44
C PHE A 124 -11.90 7.44 7.56
N ALA A 125 -12.77 6.47 7.83
CA ALA A 125 -12.82 5.21 7.08
C ALA A 125 -13.20 5.39 5.60
N VAL A 126 -13.97 6.43 5.27
CA VAL A 126 -14.39 6.72 3.90
C VAL A 126 -13.42 7.67 3.19
N ILE A 127 -13.04 8.76 3.84
CA ILE A 127 -12.24 9.83 3.20
C ILE A 127 -10.79 9.36 2.99
N THR A 128 -10.19 8.67 3.95
CA THR A 128 -8.78 8.28 3.86
C THR A 128 -8.47 7.38 2.65
N PRO A 129 -9.23 6.32 2.34
CA PRO A 129 -9.02 5.54 1.12
C PRO A 129 -9.18 6.37 -0.16
N MET A 130 -10.13 7.33 -0.18
CA MET A 130 -10.33 8.21 -1.33
C MET A 130 -9.10 9.12 -1.55
N VAL A 131 -8.54 9.67 -0.47
CA VAL A 131 -7.31 10.48 -0.53
C VAL A 131 -6.11 9.64 -1.00
N ILE A 132 -5.96 8.42 -0.48
CA ILE A 132 -4.90 7.50 -0.91
C ILE A 132 -5.03 7.20 -2.41
N PHE A 133 -6.24 6.93 -2.87
CA PHE A 133 -6.51 6.67 -4.29
C PHE A 133 -6.22 7.89 -5.17
N ALA A 134 -6.59 9.10 -4.72
CA ALA A 134 -6.27 10.34 -5.43
C ALA A 134 -4.74 10.57 -5.53
N ILE A 135 -3.99 10.31 -4.46
CA ILE A 135 -2.53 10.37 -4.45
C ILE A 135 -1.94 9.36 -5.44
N PHE A 136 -2.45 8.13 -5.46
CA PHE A 136 -2.05 7.11 -6.41
C PHE A 136 -2.27 7.56 -7.86
N LEU A 137 -3.45 8.06 -8.18
CA LEU A 137 -3.77 8.57 -9.53
C LEU A 137 -2.87 9.73 -9.93
N TYR A 138 -2.59 10.65 -9.01
CA TYR A 138 -1.67 11.75 -9.26
C TYR A 138 -0.25 11.28 -9.56
N MET A 139 0.26 10.33 -8.78
CA MET A 139 1.60 9.76 -9.02
C MET A 139 1.65 9.02 -10.37
N MET A 140 0.60 8.28 -10.72
CA MET A 140 0.48 7.59 -12.01
C MET A 140 0.44 8.58 -13.18
N TYR A 141 -0.30 9.66 -13.04
CA TYR A 141 -0.32 10.73 -14.04
C TYR A 141 1.08 11.35 -14.24
N ARG A 142 1.78 11.65 -13.15
CA ARG A 142 3.16 12.15 -13.19
C ARG A 142 4.14 11.17 -13.84
N LEU A 143 3.95 9.89 -13.65
CA LEU A 143 4.76 8.86 -14.32
C LEU A 143 4.45 8.81 -15.82
N ALA A 144 3.18 8.85 -16.21
CA ALA A 144 2.75 8.83 -17.60
C ALA A 144 3.23 10.06 -18.38
N SER A 145 3.27 11.23 -17.76
CA SER A 145 3.75 12.47 -18.42
C SER A 145 5.21 12.38 -18.87
N ARG A 146 6.02 11.50 -18.29
CA ARG A 146 7.40 11.27 -18.74
C ARG A 146 7.48 10.69 -20.17
N VAL A 147 6.46 9.96 -20.59
CA VAL A 147 6.37 9.41 -21.95
C VAL A 147 6.10 10.53 -22.93
N GLU A 148 5.19 11.45 -22.60
CA GLU A 148 4.85 12.60 -23.43
C GLU A 148 6.06 13.53 -23.59
N ASP A 149 6.78 13.82 -22.52
CA ASP A 149 7.99 14.65 -22.54
C ASP A 149 9.11 14.02 -23.40
N SER A 150 9.22 12.69 -23.39
CA SER A 150 10.20 11.97 -24.22
C SER A 150 9.84 11.96 -25.70
N ASN A 151 8.55 11.92 -26.05
CA ASN A 151 8.07 11.94 -27.43
C ASN A 151 8.03 13.36 -28.04
N GLY A 152 8.01 14.41 -27.21
CA GLY A 152 8.03 15.82 -27.61
C GLY A 152 9.43 16.40 -27.85
N SER A 153 10.45 15.65 -27.51
CA SER A 153 11.87 15.99 -27.76
C SER A 153 12.43 15.13 -28.88
#